data_2961e5fb2e20d9e8bd794e21c8bbdb62
#
_entry.id   2961e5fb2e20d9e8bd794e21c8bbdb62
#
_cell.length_a   1.000
_cell.length_b   1.000
_cell.length_c   1.000
_cell.angle_alpha   90.00
_cell.angle_beta   90.00
_cell.angle_gamma   90.00
#
_symmetry.space_group_name_H-M   'P 1'
#
loop_
_entity.id
_entity.type
_entity.pdbx_description
1 polymer ?
#
loop_
_entity_poly.entity_id
_entity_poly.type
_entity_poly.pdbx_seq_one_letter_code
_entity_poly.pdbx_strand_id
1 'polypeptide(L)'
;MIDSIDIRQLIPQRQPIMMVDQLVDADEQSAVCQLTIRQDNFFLQSDGTLAETGIIEHMAQTASAHCGFLALQSGSNDEAPIGYIAEVKGFSLLSQPKLGDTLTTTIRTLLSAENVTVVSAETNAQDRPIATTQLKISLKE
;
A
#
# COMPACT_ATOMS: atom_id res chain seq x y z
N MET A 1 16.60 -1.28 11.14
CA MET A 1 15.83 -2.50 10.85
C MET A 1 14.44 -2.11 10.37
N ILE A 2 13.95 -2.80 9.37
CA ILE A 2 12.65 -2.47 8.76
C ILE A 2 11.51 -2.57 9.77
N ASP A 3 11.51 -3.60 10.59
CA ASP A 3 10.45 -3.82 11.58
C ASP A 3 10.43 -2.79 12.71
N SER A 4 11.47 -1.98 12.85
CA SER A 4 11.52 -0.93 13.86
C SER A 4 11.06 0.43 13.32
N ILE A 5 10.75 0.52 12.03
CA ILE A 5 10.32 1.78 11.42
C ILE A 5 8.81 1.96 11.69
N ASP A 6 8.45 3.09 12.25
CA ASP A 6 7.05 3.46 12.41
C ASP A 6 6.49 3.78 11.03
N ILE A 7 5.41 3.10 10.64
CA ILE A 7 4.81 3.27 9.31
C ILE A 7 4.46 4.75 9.03
N ARG A 8 4.16 5.52 10.07
CA ARG A 8 3.83 6.95 9.92
C ARG A 8 5.02 7.78 9.48
N GLN A 9 6.24 7.26 9.59
CA GLN A 9 7.44 7.93 9.03
C GLN A 9 7.52 7.75 7.53
N LEU A 10 6.80 6.79 6.98
CA LEU A 10 6.92 6.38 5.58
C LEU A 10 5.78 6.89 4.71
N ILE A 11 4.61 7.14 5.30
CA ILE A 11 3.43 7.56 4.54
C ILE A 11 2.85 8.85 5.12
N PRO A 12 2.23 9.70 4.26
CA PRO A 12 1.58 10.92 4.74
C PRO A 12 0.18 10.69 5.30
N GLN A 13 -0.49 9.60 4.91
CA GLN A 13 -1.85 9.30 5.33
C GLN A 13 -1.91 9.05 6.85
N ARG A 14 -3.05 9.42 7.45
CA ARG A 14 -3.30 9.22 8.89
C ARG A 14 -4.69 8.63 9.06
N GLN A 15 -4.97 8.15 10.28
CA GLN A 15 -6.30 7.66 10.60
C GLN A 15 -7.34 8.76 10.37
N PRO A 16 -8.54 8.43 9.92
CA PRO A 16 -9.09 7.07 9.74
C PRO A 16 -8.77 6.42 8.40
N ILE A 17 -8.05 7.10 7.51
CA ILE A 17 -7.84 6.63 6.14
C ILE A 17 -6.62 5.71 6.00
N MET A 18 -5.81 5.55 7.05
CA MET A 18 -4.63 4.68 7.00
C MET A 18 -5.05 3.23 6.75
N MET A 19 -4.41 2.63 5.74
CA MET A 19 -4.70 1.25 5.33
C MET A 19 -3.44 0.38 5.33
N VAL A 20 -2.44 0.74 6.13
CA VAL A 20 -1.23 -0.08 6.34
C VAL A 20 -0.88 -0.04 7.81
N ASP A 21 -0.55 -1.22 8.37
CA ASP A 21 -0.10 -1.31 9.75
C ASP A 21 1.42 -1.25 9.85
N GLN A 22 2.12 -1.90 8.92
CA GLN A 22 3.58 -1.94 8.96
C GLN A 22 4.18 -2.31 7.63
N LEU A 23 5.42 -1.85 7.42
CA LEU A 23 6.28 -2.30 6.34
C LEU A 23 6.98 -3.57 6.81
N VAL A 24 6.84 -4.65 6.05
CA VAL A 24 7.39 -5.96 6.41
C VAL A 24 8.75 -6.19 5.77
N ASP A 25 8.89 -5.76 4.51
CA ASP A 25 10.11 -5.95 3.75
C ASP A 25 10.18 -4.91 2.63
N ALA A 26 11.39 -4.56 2.22
CA ALA A 26 11.58 -3.61 1.13
C ALA A 26 13.00 -3.68 0.59
N ASP A 27 13.12 -3.43 -0.71
CA ASP A 27 14.40 -3.19 -1.37
C ASP A 27 14.19 -2.09 -2.40
N GLU A 28 15.14 -1.91 -3.32
CA GLU A 28 15.06 -0.81 -4.30
C GLU A 28 13.89 -0.96 -5.27
N GLN A 29 13.41 -2.19 -5.50
CA GLN A 29 12.44 -2.49 -6.53
C GLN A 29 11.07 -2.87 -5.98
N SER A 30 10.99 -3.26 -4.73
CA SER A 30 9.75 -3.81 -4.18
C SER A 30 9.59 -3.49 -2.71
N ALA A 31 8.35 -3.63 -2.24
CA ALA A 31 8.02 -3.48 -0.83
C ALA A 31 6.83 -4.37 -0.49
N VAL A 32 6.77 -4.78 0.77
CA VAL A 32 5.69 -5.60 1.30
C VAL A 32 5.15 -4.92 2.55
N CYS A 33 3.85 -4.69 2.58
CA CYS A 33 3.17 -4.13 3.74
C CYS A 33 2.04 -5.05 4.19
N GLN A 34 1.66 -4.91 5.46
CA GLN A 34 0.56 -5.66 6.04
C GLN A 34 -0.48 -4.74 6.65
N LEU A 35 -1.73 -5.21 6.65
CA LEU A 35 -2.86 -4.57 7.30
C LEU A 35 -3.77 -5.65 7.85
N THR A 36 -4.11 -5.56 9.14
CA THR A 36 -5.16 -6.39 9.72
C THR A 36 -6.46 -5.60 9.68
N ILE A 37 -7.51 -6.20 9.12
CA ILE A 37 -8.81 -5.54 8.98
C ILE A 37 -9.54 -5.60 10.33
N ARG A 38 -9.70 -4.44 10.96
CA ARG A 38 -10.34 -4.29 12.26
C ARG A 38 -11.75 -3.75 12.13
N GLN A 39 -12.51 -3.86 13.21
CA GLN A 39 -13.91 -3.42 13.25
C GLN A 39 -14.07 -1.93 12.91
N ASP A 40 -13.08 -1.11 13.26
CA ASP A 40 -13.12 0.34 13.02
C ASP A 40 -12.52 0.76 11.69
N ASN A 41 -12.22 -0.20 10.81
CA ASN A 41 -11.65 0.12 9.51
C ASN A 41 -12.62 0.98 8.69
N PHE A 42 -12.11 2.08 8.14
CA PHE A 42 -12.90 3.06 7.40
C PHE A 42 -13.63 2.45 6.18
N PHE A 43 -13.02 1.44 5.56
CA PHE A 43 -13.55 0.81 4.34
C PHE A 43 -14.34 -0.47 4.62
N LEU A 44 -14.54 -0.83 5.90
CA LEU A 44 -15.29 -2.03 6.25
C LEU A 44 -16.77 -1.79 5.99
N GLN A 45 -17.40 -2.70 5.27
CA GLN A 45 -18.80 -2.62 4.93
C GLN A 45 -19.66 -3.29 6.01
N SER A 46 -20.97 -3.00 6.00
CA SER A 46 -21.89 -3.50 7.01
C SER A 46 -22.01 -5.02 7.04
N ASP A 47 -21.69 -5.68 5.92
CA ASP A 47 -21.72 -7.16 5.84
C ASP A 47 -20.40 -7.79 6.31
N GLY A 48 -19.46 -7.01 6.79
CA GLY A 48 -18.18 -7.51 7.30
C GLY A 48 -17.11 -7.69 6.24
N THR A 49 -17.38 -7.31 5.00
CA THR A 49 -16.37 -7.39 3.94
C THR A 49 -15.70 -6.02 3.75
N LEU A 50 -14.48 -6.05 3.21
CA LEU A 50 -13.76 -4.83 2.90
C LEU A 50 -14.11 -4.36 1.49
N ALA A 51 -14.43 -3.08 1.35
CA ALA A 51 -14.73 -2.49 0.04
C ALA A 51 -13.51 -2.57 -0.88
N GLU A 52 -13.75 -2.73 -2.19
CA GLU A 52 -12.66 -2.79 -3.17
C GLU A 52 -11.81 -1.53 -3.15
N THR A 53 -12.43 -0.37 -2.93
CA THR A 53 -11.69 0.88 -2.79
C THR A 53 -10.70 0.84 -1.62
N GLY A 54 -11.03 0.11 -0.57
CA GLY A 54 -10.13 -0.10 0.56
C GLY A 54 -8.92 -0.94 0.19
N ILE A 55 -9.10 -1.94 -0.67
CA ILE A 55 -7.99 -2.76 -1.14
C ILE A 55 -7.04 -1.89 -1.97
N ILE A 56 -7.61 -1.09 -2.87
CA ILE A 56 -6.82 -0.19 -3.72
C ILE A 56 -6.06 0.83 -2.87
N GLU A 57 -6.72 1.37 -1.84
CA GLU A 57 -6.08 2.33 -0.94
C GLU A 57 -4.92 1.67 -0.18
N HIS A 58 -5.10 0.43 0.28
CA HIS A 58 -4.05 -0.35 0.94
C HIS A 58 -2.85 -0.55 -0.01
N MET A 59 -3.12 -0.90 -1.28
CA MET A 59 -2.08 -1.08 -2.28
C MET A 59 -1.33 0.24 -2.55
N ALA A 60 -2.07 1.34 -2.68
CA ALA A 60 -1.48 2.64 -2.94
C ALA A 60 -0.62 3.10 -1.76
N GLN A 61 -1.07 2.86 -0.53
CA GLN A 61 -0.30 3.22 0.65
C GLN A 61 0.94 2.34 0.79
N THR A 62 0.89 1.09 0.32
CA THR A 62 2.08 0.24 0.26
C THR A 62 3.12 0.86 -0.69
N ALA A 63 2.68 1.34 -1.84
CA ALA A 63 3.59 2.02 -2.78
C ALA A 63 4.14 3.31 -2.16
N SER A 64 3.31 4.05 -1.45
CA SER A 64 3.73 5.26 -0.73
C SER A 64 4.79 4.93 0.32
N ALA A 65 4.59 3.84 1.07
CA ALA A 65 5.55 3.39 2.08
C ALA A 65 6.90 3.02 1.43
N HIS A 66 6.86 2.42 0.24
CA HIS A 66 8.08 2.11 -0.49
C HIS A 66 8.86 3.39 -0.84
N CYS A 67 8.15 4.40 -1.35
CA CYS A 67 8.79 5.69 -1.64
C CYS A 67 9.38 6.32 -0.38
N GLY A 68 8.64 6.26 0.73
CA GLY A 68 9.12 6.77 2.01
C GLY A 68 10.35 6.04 2.52
N PHE A 69 10.36 4.72 2.37
CA PHE A 69 11.50 3.88 2.74
C PHE A 69 12.76 4.26 1.94
N LEU A 70 12.61 4.41 0.63
CA LEU A 70 13.74 4.78 -0.23
C LEU A 70 14.26 6.18 0.12
N ALA A 71 13.37 7.11 0.40
CA ALA A 71 13.77 8.47 0.82
C ALA A 71 14.52 8.42 2.15
N LEU A 72 14.06 7.62 3.09
CA LEU A 72 14.70 7.47 4.39
C LEU A 72 16.10 6.87 4.24
N GLN A 73 16.25 5.88 3.36
CA GLN A 73 17.54 5.24 3.12
C GLN A 73 18.55 6.17 2.45
N SER A 74 18.06 7.11 1.63
CA SER A 74 18.95 8.06 0.97
C SER A 74 19.39 9.21 1.88
N GLY A 75 18.96 9.17 3.15
CA GLY A 75 19.33 10.19 4.12
C GLY A 75 18.52 11.46 4.05
N SER A 76 17.40 11.43 3.34
CA SER A 76 16.50 12.57 3.24
C SER A 76 15.86 12.86 4.60
N ASN A 77 15.83 14.14 4.98
CA ASN A 77 15.12 14.61 6.17
C ASN A 77 13.74 15.17 5.83
N ASP A 78 13.37 15.09 4.57
CA ASP A 78 12.07 15.57 4.11
C ASP A 78 10.95 14.67 4.59
N GLU A 79 9.74 15.22 4.63
CA GLU A 79 8.57 14.44 4.94
C GLU A 79 8.33 13.38 3.86
N ALA A 80 7.54 12.36 4.20
CA ALA A 80 7.18 11.32 3.25
C ALA A 80 6.58 11.95 1.99
N PRO A 81 7.00 11.54 0.80
CA PRO A 81 6.47 12.12 -0.43
C PRO A 81 4.99 11.83 -0.58
N ILE A 82 4.27 12.78 -1.17
CA ILE A 82 2.84 12.63 -1.42
C ILE A 82 2.67 12.16 -2.86
N GLY A 83 2.03 11.02 -3.02
CA GLY A 83 1.69 10.49 -4.33
C GLY A 83 0.19 10.39 -4.50
N TYR A 84 -0.24 10.51 -5.73
CA TYR A 84 -1.65 10.38 -6.10
C TYR A 84 -1.81 9.25 -7.10
N ILE A 85 -2.87 8.46 -6.94
CA ILE A 85 -3.19 7.44 -7.93
C ILE A 85 -3.69 8.16 -9.19
N ALA A 86 -2.93 8.06 -10.26
CA ALA A 86 -3.33 8.62 -11.55
C ALA A 86 -4.16 7.63 -12.35
N GLU A 87 -3.92 6.32 -12.15
CA GLU A 87 -4.63 5.28 -12.88
C GLU A 87 -4.56 3.96 -12.13
N VAL A 88 -5.68 3.23 -12.14
CA VAL A 88 -5.75 1.84 -11.69
C VAL A 88 -6.04 1.01 -12.91
N LYS A 89 -5.15 0.10 -13.27
CA LYS A 89 -5.27 -0.67 -14.50
C LYS A 89 -5.37 -2.15 -14.19
N GLY A 90 -6.38 -2.79 -14.77
CA GLY A 90 -6.52 -4.24 -14.69
C GLY A 90 -6.79 -4.76 -13.29
N PHE A 91 -7.55 -4.02 -12.48
CA PHE A 91 -7.91 -4.49 -11.15
C PHE A 91 -8.75 -5.76 -11.24
N SER A 92 -8.29 -6.82 -10.59
CA SER A 92 -8.99 -8.10 -10.51
C SER A 92 -9.17 -8.49 -9.07
N LEU A 93 -10.43 -8.66 -8.66
CA LEU A 93 -10.74 -9.18 -7.34
C LEU A 93 -10.87 -10.70 -7.44
N LEU A 94 -10.01 -11.41 -6.72
CA LEU A 94 -9.97 -12.88 -6.76
C LEU A 94 -10.71 -13.50 -5.60
N SER A 95 -10.75 -12.80 -4.47
CA SER A 95 -11.44 -13.26 -3.26
C SER A 95 -11.78 -12.05 -2.41
N GLN A 96 -12.92 -12.09 -1.74
CA GLN A 96 -13.39 -10.98 -0.92
C GLN A 96 -12.71 -11.01 0.45
N PRO A 97 -11.97 -9.96 0.85
CA PRO A 97 -11.43 -9.90 2.21
C PRO A 97 -12.49 -9.45 3.19
N LYS A 98 -12.33 -9.85 4.45
CA LYS A 98 -13.31 -9.59 5.49
C LYS A 98 -12.66 -9.25 6.82
N LEU A 99 -13.47 -8.80 7.75
CA LEU A 99 -13.06 -8.50 9.11
C LEU A 99 -12.21 -9.64 9.68
N GLY A 100 -11.06 -9.29 10.24
CA GLY A 100 -10.14 -10.25 10.84
C GLY A 100 -9.03 -10.73 9.91
N ASP A 101 -9.21 -10.56 8.59
CA ASP A 101 -8.16 -10.95 7.65
C ASP A 101 -6.95 -10.02 7.78
N THR A 102 -5.77 -10.59 7.59
CA THR A 102 -4.54 -9.81 7.46
C THR A 102 -4.13 -9.80 6.00
N LEU A 103 -4.17 -8.62 5.42
CA LEU A 103 -3.75 -8.42 4.03
C LEU A 103 -2.25 -8.23 3.97
N THR A 104 -1.60 -8.90 3.04
CA THR A 104 -0.19 -8.69 2.73
C THR A 104 -0.11 -8.30 1.27
N THR A 105 0.40 -7.11 1.01
CA THR A 105 0.54 -6.62 -0.36
C THR A 105 2.01 -6.48 -0.69
N THR A 106 2.37 -7.04 -1.85
CA THR A 106 3.68 -6.85 -2.46
C THR A 106 3.50 -5.92 -3.64
N ILE A 107 4.27 -4.83 -3.64
CA ILE A 107 4.36 -3.98 -4.82
C ILE A 107 5.74 -4.13 -5.44
N ARG A 108 5.78 -4.00 -6.76
CA ARG A 108 7.03 -4.06 -7.52
C ARG A 108 7.03 -2.96 -8.55
N THR A 109 8.09 -2.16 -8.58
CA THR A 109 8.23 -1.08 -9.55
C THR A 109 8.50 -1.66 -10.92
N LEU A 110 7.65 -1.30 -11.89
CA LEU A 110 7.78 -1.71 -13.29
C LEU A 110 8.46 -0.65 -14.12
N LEU A 111 8.18 0.62 -13.81
CA LEU A 111 8.70 1.76 -14.56
C LEU A 111 8.74 2.96 -13.63
N SER A 112 9.81 3.72 -13.68
CA SER A 112 9.92 4.96 -12.93
C SER A 112 10.51 6.04 -13.84
N ALA A 113 9.79 7.15 -13.96
CA ALA A 113 10.23 8.33 -14.71
C ALA A 113 9.88 9.53 -13.85
N GLU A 114 10.58 10.62 -13.99
CA GLU A 114 10.55 11.80 -13.14
C GLU A 114 9.50 11.82 -12.02
N ASN A 115 8.24 12.11 -12.36
CA ASN A 115 7.17 12.25 -11.38
C ASN A 115 6.12 11.16 -11.47
N VAL A 116 6.39 10.10 -12.23
CA VAL A 116 5.44 9.01 -12.44
C VAL A 116 6.10 7.68 -12.19
N THR A 117 5.45 6.83 -11.41
CA THR A 117 5.90 5.47 -11.16
C THR A 117 4.76 4.52 -11.45
N VAL A 118 5.06 3.44 -12.16
CA VAL A 118 4.10 2.36 -12.42
C VAL A 118 4.54 1.16 -11.62
N VAL A 119 3.63 0.61 -10.82
CA VAL A 119 3.91 -0.56 -9.99
C VAL A 119 2.88 -1.64 -10.23
N SER A 120 3.30 -2.91 -10.09
CA SER A 120 2.36 -4.01 -9.95
C SER A 120 2.06 -4.18 -8.47
N ALA A 121 0.84 -4.59 -8.15
CA ALA A 121 0.42 -4.83 -6.77
C ALA A 121 -0.32 -6.15 -6.69
N GLU A 122 0.06 -6.96 -5.71
CA GLU A 122 -0.58 -8.24 -5.43
C GLU A 122 -0.91 -8.31 -3.95
N THR A 123 -2.16 -8.57 -3.63
CA THR A 123 -2.63 -8.67 -2.24
C THR A 123 -3.08 -10.09 -1.96
N ASN A 124 -2.61 -10.63 -0.83
CA ASN A 124 -3.03 -11.93 -0.32
C ASN A 124 -3.52 -11.78 1.11
N ALA A 125 -4.41 -12.67 1.52
CA ALA A 125 -4.78 -12.85 2.93
C ALA A 125 -4.31 -14.26 3.30
N GLN A 126 -3.15 -14.35 3.98
CA GLN A 126 -2.45 -15.60 4.21
C GLN A 126 -2.14 -16.28 2.86
N ASP A 127 -2.62 -17.47 2.59
CA ASP A 127 -2.35 -18.17 1.33
C ASP A 127 -3.42 -17.93 0.27
N ARG A 128 -4.39 -17.05 0.56
CA ARG A 128 -5.51 -16.80 -0.34
C ARG A 128 -5.26 -15.53 -1.16
N PRO A 129 -5.19 -15.63 -2.49
CA PRO A 129 -5.05 -14.42 -3.29
C PRO A 129 -6.32 -13.58 -3.24
N ILE A 130 -6.16 -12.29 -3.03
CA ILE A 130 -7.26 -11.35 -2.87
C ILE A 130 -7.45 -10.50 -4.13
N ALA A 131 -6.38 -9.85 -4.60
CA ALA A 131 -6.51 -8.94 -5.73
C ALA A 131 -5.16 -8.68 -6.39
N THR A 132 -5.21 -8.30 -7.65
CA THR A 132 -4.03 -7.86 -8.41
C THR A 132 -4.40 -6.63 -9.22
N THR A 133 -3.42 -5.75 -9.45
CA THR A 133 -3.61 -4.59 -10.31
C THR A 133 -2.27 -3.98 -10.69
N GLN A 134 -2.30 -3.00 -11.57
CA GLN A 134 -1.20 -2.07 -11.77
C GLN A 134 -1.67 -0.67 -11.36
N LEU A 135 -0.79 0.07 -10.71
CA LEU A 135 -1.07 1.43 -10.29
C LEU A 135 -0.09 2.37 -10.96
N LYS A 136 -0.62 3.44 -11.50
CA LYS A 136 0.20 4.56 -11.97
C LYS A 136 0.10 5.64 -10.92
N ILE A 137 1.24 6.02 -10.37
CA ILE A 137 1.31 6.97 -9.26
C ILE A 137 2.04 8.21 -9.71
N SER A 138 1.40 9.36 -9.54
CA SER A 138 2.00 10.66 -9.83
C SER A 138 2.45 11.27 -8.51
N LEU A 139 3.72 11.65 -8.44
CA LEU A 139 4.26 12.27 -7.23
C LEU A 139 4.06 13.77 -7.30
N LYS A 140 3.69 14.34 -6.16
CA LYS A 140 3.58 15.79 -6.03
C LYS A 140 4.96 16.40 -6.03
N GLU A 141 5.14 17.41 -6.83
CA GLU A 141 6.38 18.18 -6.87
C GLU A 141 6.50 19.13 -5.69
#